data_77def24458771a3206f3a9c10936107a
#
_entry.id   77def24458771a3206f3a9c10936107a
#
_cell.length_a   1.000
_cell.length_b   1.000
_cell.length_c   1.000
_cell.angle_alpha   90.00
_cell.angle_beta   90.00
_cell.angle_gamma   90.00
#
_symmetry.space_group_name_H-M   'P 1'
#
loop_
_entity.id
_entity.type
_entity.pdbx_description
1 polymer ?
#
loop_
_entity_poly.entity_id
_entity_poly.type
_entity_poly.pdbx_seq_one_letter_code
_entity_poly.pdbx_strand_id
1 'polypeptide(L)'
;MNKKVLFLVLSATLLSFSNNSYADSCSETGLIEVNGHGQVEAIPDLAVLSYIAKNEEKNAKDAREKTEKQITKLYESAQKSGLKKEHIVSSTISLYPRYSYTNEGKRVFEGYVATRDITFKVADFSLIEKLTTAAVDAGITEINGFEYTIKDTKKLEEEANQKAINDAKNKASVLAKGFGVKIKKACSLKFTNSNNVSPYRLQARMAKVATLAVANAENDSNTEYSPEKVTISSDVYASFAIKD
;
A
#
# COMPACT_ATOMS: atom_id res chain seq x y z
N MET A 1 -29.96 -54.95 -73.85
CA MET A 1 -28.81 -54.07 -73.68
C MET A 1 -28.71 -53.72 -72.19
N ASN A 2 -27.83 -54.40 -71.45
CA ASN A 2 -27.73 -54.35 -70.00
C ASN A 2 -26.61 -53.41 -69.59
N LYS A 3 -26.92 -52.36 -68.84
CA LYS A 3 -25.92 -51.54 -68.21
C LYS A 3 -25.85 -51.92 -66.73
N LYS A 4 -24.77 -52.57 -66.34
CA LYS A 4 -24.42 -52.85 -64.91
C LYS A 4 -23.87 -51.61 -64.31
N VAL A 5 -24.53 -51.11 -63.27
CA VAL A 5 -24.05 -50.05 -62.46
C VAL A 5 -23.25 -50.66 -61.30
N LEU A 6 -21.95 -50.35 -61.25
CA LEU A 6 -21.02 -50.78 -60.22
C LEU A 6 -21.06 -49.79 -59.07
N PHE A 7 -21.62 -50.16 -57.91
CA PHE A 7 -21.58 -49.40 -56.70
C PHE A 7 -20.22 -49.58 -56.00
N LEU A 8 -19.43 -48.53 -55.96
CA LEU A 8 -18.16 -48.48 -55.24
C LEU A 8 -18.46 -47.93 -53.82
N VAL A 9 -18.43 -48.82 -52.82
CA VAL A 9 -18.59 -48.46 -51.42
C VAL A 9 -17.24 -47.97 -50.90
N LEU A 10 -17.10 -46.65 -50.72
CA LEU A 10 -15.94 -46.03 -50.15
C LEU A 10 -16.11 -46.03 -48.61
N SER A 11 -15.50 -46.97 -47.91
CA SER A 11 -15.46 -47.07 -46.48
C SER A 11 -14.47 -45.99 -45.92
N ALA A 12 -14.99 -44.87 -45.43
CA ALA A 12 -14.23 -43.87 -44.72
C ALA A 12 -13.96 -44.40 -43.31
N THR A 13 -12.77 -44.89 -43.04
CA THR A 13 -12.26 -45.15 -41.68
C THR A 13 -11.96 -43.82 -40.99
N LEU A 14 -12.86 -43.38 -40.10
CA LEU A 14 -12.61 -42.32 -39.15
C LEU A 14 -11.55 -42.78 -38.15
N LEU A 15 -10.32 -42.37 -38.34
CA LEU A 15 -9.28 -42.40 -37.31
C LEU A 15 -9.67 -41.40 -36.23
N SER A 16 -10.29 -41.89 -35.15
CA SER A 16 -10.50 -41.15 -33.93
C SER A 16 -9.15 -40.90 -33.24
N PHE A 17 -8.55 -39.75 -33.49
CA PHE A 17 -7.47 -39.25 -32.63
C PHE A 17 -8.09 -38.96 -31.28
N SER A 18 -8.02 -39.91 -30.35
CA SER A 18 -8.23 -39.66 -28.94
C SER A 18 -7.10 -38.75 -28.46
N ASN A 19 -7.37 -37.44 -28.43
CA ASN A 19 -6.59 -36.49 -27.67
C ASN A 19 -6.71 -36.90 -26.21
N ASN A 20 -5.78 -37.73 -25.72
CA ASN A 20 -5.56 -37.87 -24.31
C ASN A 20 -5.09 -36.50 -23.77
N SER A 21 -6.04 -35.62 -23.46
CA SER A 21 -5.81 -34.50 -22.60
C SER A 21 -5.47 -35.08 -21.23
N TYR A 22 -4.19 -35.22 -20.95
CA TYR A 22 -3.70 -35.39 -19.59
C TYR A 22 -3.97 -34.07 -18.86
N ALA A 23 -5.23 -33.85 -18.52
CA ALA A 23 -5.55 -32.95 -17.40
C ALA A 23 -5.02 -33.66 -16.16
N ASP A 24 -3.75 -33.43 -15.88
CA ASP A 24 -3.08 -33.90 -14.67
C ASP A 24 -3.74 -33.18 -13.50
N SER A 25 -4.90 -33.70 -13.09
CA SER A 25 -5.79 -33.05 -12.15
C SER A 25 -5.21 -33.17 -10.76
N CYS A 26 -4.84 -32.04 -10.18
CA CYS A 26 -4.54 -31.95 -8.75
C CYS A 26 -5.76 -32.30 -7.88
N SER A 27 -6.92 -32.58 -8.48
CA SER A 27 -8.18 -32.89 -7.77
C SER A 27 -8.30 -34.36 -7.35
N GLU A 28 -7.50 -35.28 -7.88
CA GLU A 28 -7.60 -36.71 -7.57
C GLU A 28 -6.58 -37.21 -6.53
N THR A 29 -5.67 -36.35 -6.10
CA THR A 29 -4.64 -36.67 -5.09
C THR A 29 -4.83 -35.84 -3.85
N GLY A 30 -4.42 -36.37 -2.68
CA GLY A 30 -4.33 -35.58 -1.47
C GLY A 30 -3.45 -34.33 -1.69
N LEU A 31 -3.75 -33.26 -0.97
CA LEU A 31 -3.04 -31.99 -1.07
C LEU A 31 -2.41 -31.60 0.26
N ILE A 32 -1.21 -31.02 0.20
CA ILE A 32 -0.65 -30.21 1.27
C ILE A 32 -0.84 -28.76 0.87
N GLU A 33 -1.54 -28.00 1.70
CA GLU A 33 -1.77 -26.56 1.52
C GLU A 33 -1.10 -25.79 2.64
N VAL A 34 -0.34 -24.77 2.28
CA VAL A 34 0.45 -23.97 3.23
C VAL A 34 0.42 -22.49 2.86
N ASN A 35 0.52 -21.66 3.89
CA ASN A 35 0.82 -20.25 3.73
C ASN A 35 2.28 -20.00 4.17
N GLY A 36 3.07 -19.41 3.27
CA GLY A 36 4.41 -18.93 3.56
C GLY A 36 4.41 -17.45 3.83
N HIS A 37 5.23 -17.03 4.78
CA HIS A 37 5.43 -15.64 5.15
C HIS A 37 6.91 -15.25 5.02
N GLY A 38 7.16 -14.07 4.47
CA GLY A 38 8.50 -13.49 4.35
C GLY A 38 8.50 -12.04 4.76
N GLN A 39 9.51 -11.64 5.51
CA GLN A 39 9.64 -10.27 6.03
C GLN A 39 11.08 -9.80 5.91
N VAL A 40 11.26 -8.51 5.57
CA VAL A 40 12.52 -7.79 5.51
C VAL A 40 12.37 -6.47 6.23
N GLU A 41 13.34 -6.11 7.04
CA GLU A 41 13.42 -4.82 7.71
C GLU A 41 14.52 -3.98 7.07
N ALA A 42 14.26 -2.69 6.86
CA ALA A 42 15.23 -1.75 6.34
C ALA A 42 15.12 -0.39 7.02
N ILE A 43 16.25 0.32 7.07
CA ILE A 43 16.27 1.71 7.55
C ILE A 43 15.62 2.57 6.45
N PRO A 44 14.62 3.41 6.79
CA PRO A 44 13.99 4.29 5.81
C PRO A 44 14.96 5.35 5.28
N ASP A 45 14.80 5.68 4.01
CA ASP A 45 15.56 6.70 3.28
C ASP A 45 14.67 7.80 2.70
N LEU A 46 13.37 7.78 3.04
CA LEU A 46 12.37 8.74 2.59
C LEU A 46 11.36 9.03 3.71
N ALA A 47 11.08 10.31 3.95
CA ALA A 47 9.95 10.76 4.74
C ALA A 47 8.87 11.35 3.83
N VAL A 48 7.60 11.03 4.11
CA VAL A 48 6.43 11.59 3.43
C VAL A 48 5.65 12.42 4.44
N LEU A 49 5.56 13.72 4.18
CA LEU A 49 4.85 14.70 5.01
C LEU A 49 3.63 15.18 4.25
N SER A 50 2.44 15.02 4.82
CA SER A 50 1.19 15.42 4.20
C SER A 50 0.46 16.43 5.07
N TYR A 51 0.13 17.58 4.50
CA TYR A 51 -0.55 18.69 5.15
C TYR A 51 -1.84 19.02 4.42
N ILE A 52 -2.84 19.49 5.15
CA ILE A 52 -4.12 19.95 4.60
C ILE A 52 -4.30 21.43 4.95
N ALA A 53 -4.43 22.26 3.92
CA ALA A 53 -4.96 23.61 4.09
C ALA A 53 -6.48 23.52 4.05
N LYS A 54 -7.13 23.93 5.15
CA LYS A 54 -8.59 23.95 5.27
C LYS A 54 -9.05 25.28 5.78
N ASN A 55 -9.97 25.90 5.07
CA ASN A 55 -10.57 27.18 5.46
C ASN A 55 -12.07 27.15 5.31
N GLU A 56 -12.73 27.78 6.28
CA GLU A 56 -14.17 27.92 6.32
C GLU A 56 -14.52 29.42 6.27
N GLU A 57 -15.29 29.84 5.25
CA GLU A 57 -15.65 31.22 5.05
C GLU A 57 -17.13 31.32 4.63
N LYS A 58 -17.73 32.53 4.80
CA LYS A 58 -19.12 32.76 4.43
C LYS A 58 -19.38 32.66 2.92
N ASN A 59 -18.38 32.99 2.10
CA ASN A 59 -18.49 32.86 0.65
C ASN A 59 -17.41 31.93 0.08
N ALA A 60 -17.73 31.34 -1.07
CA ALA A 60 -16.88 30.34 -1.73
C ALA A 60 -15.56 30.92 -2.22
N LYS A 61 -15.54 32.17 -2.65
CA LYS A 61 -14.36 32.84 -3.18
C LYS A 61 -13.30 33.02 -2.08
N ASP A 62 -13.72 33.54 -0.92
CA ASP A 62 -12.79 33.80 0.20
C ASP A 62 -12.21 32.50 0.75
N ALA A 63 -13.04 31.45 0.90
CA ALA A 63 -12.59 30.14 1.33
C ALA A 63 -11.48 29.60 0.39
N ARG A 64 -11.74 29.69 -0.93
CA ARG A 64 -10.79 29.28 -1.95
C ARG A 64 -9.50 30.09 -1.91
N GLU A 65 -9.60 31.42 -1.96
CA GLU A 65 -8.41 32.31 -2.02
C GLU A 65 -7.51 32.14 -0.81
N LYS A 66 -8.10 32.00 0.38
CA LYS A 66 -7.34 31.79 1.62
C LYS A 66 -6.59 30.44 1.60
N THR A 67 -7.26 29.38 1.14
CA THR A 67 -6.64 28.06 1.01
C THR A 67 -5.52 28.05 -0.01
N GLU A 68 -5.72 28.67 -1.17
CA GLU A 68 -4.68 28.80 -2.21
C GLU A 68 -3.48 29.59 -1.73
N LYS A 69 -3.70 30.68 -1.00
CA LYS A 69 -2.62 31.51 -0.41
C LYS A 69 -1.76 30.72 0.56
N GLN A 70 -2.37 29.90 1.43
CA GLN A 70 -1.64 29.06 2.38
C GLN A 70 -0.78 28.03 1.65
N ILE A 71 -1.35 27.31 0.66
CA ILE A 71 -0.63 26.31 -0.11
C ILE A 71 0.52 26.94 -0.91
N THR A 72 0.28 28.11 -1.53
CA THR A 72 1.34 28.82 -2.29
C THR A 72 2.49 29.21 -1.37
N LYS A 73 2.19 29.78 -0.19
CA LYS A 73 3.19 30.17 0.79
C LYS A 73 4.01 28.97 1.28
N LEU A 74 3.36 27.84 1.58
CA LEU A 74 4.06 26.64 2.01
C LEU A 74 4.91 26.05 0.88
N TYR A 75 4.38 26.00 -0.35
CA TYR A 75 5.09 25.54 -1.52
C TYR A 75 6.39 26.33 -1.77
N GLU A 76 6.29 27.67 -1.76
CA GLU A 76 7.45 28.55 -1.94
C GLU A 76 8.48 28.39 -0.80
N SER A 77 8.01 28.24 0.45
CA SER A 77 8.88 28.04 1.61
C SER A 77 9.61 26.69 1.52
N ALA A 78 8.93 25.64 1.07
CA ALA A 78 9.55 24.34 0.86
C ALA A 78 10.65 24.39 -0.22
N GLN A 79 10.40 25.10 -1.32
CA GLN A 79 11.42 25.28 -2.35
C GLN A 79 12.63 26.10 -1.85
N LYS A 80 12.39 27.18 -1.09
CA LYS A 80 13.46 27.97 -0.47
C LYS A 80 14.29 27.15 0.53
N SER A 81 13.69 26.16 1.16
CA SER A 81 14.38 25.22 2.05
C SER A 81 15.19 24.16 1.31
N GLY A 82 15.17 24.15 -0.02
CA GLY A 82 15.93 23.23 -0.85
C GLY A 82 15.14 22.02 -1.37
N LEU A 83 13.83 21.90 -1.07
CA LEU A 83 13.02 20.81 -1.59
C LEU A 83 12.72 21.04 -3.09
N LYS A 84 13.09 20.08 -3.92
CA LYS A 84 12.87 20.17 -5.36
C LYS A 84 11.38 20.04 -5.71
N LYS A 85 10.95 20.72 -6.77
CA LYS A 85 9.57 20.72 -7.27
C LYS A 85 9.02 19.31 -7.49
N GLU A 86 9.82 18.40 -8.01
CA GLU A 86 9.46 17.00 -8.28
C GLU A 86 9.09 16.21 -7.02
N HIS A 87 9.51 16.69 -5.84
CA HIS A 87 9.21 16.09 -4.55
C HIS A 87 8.02 16.75 -3.83
N ILE A 88 7.38 17.71 -4.48
CA ILE A 88 6.19 18.41 -3.95
C ILE A 88 5.00 18.02 -4.81
N VAL A 89 4.01 17.39 -4.18
CA VAL A 89 2.75 17.01 -4.83
C VAL A 89 1.63 17.79 -4.15
N SER A 90 0.79 18.48 -4.93
CA SER A 90 -0.38 19.16 -4.41
C SER A 90 -1.63 18.74 -5.18
N SER A 91 -2.71 18.46 -4.45
CA SER A 91 -4.01 18.11 -5.04
C SER A 91 -4.69 19.32 -5.68
N THR A 92 -5.78 19.08 -6.38
CA THR A 92 -6.73 20.13 -6.74
C THR A 92 -7.49 20.59 -5.49
N ILE A 93 -7.96 21.84 -5.50
CA ILE A 93 -8.80 22.35 -4.42
C ILE A 93 -10.18 21.70 -4.44
N SER A 94 -10.66 21.30 -3.26
CA SER A 94 -12.04 20.87 -3.03
C SER A 94 -12.79 22.00 -2.35
N LEU A 95 -14.00 22.29 -2.83
CA LEU A 95 -14.85 23.37 -2.31
C LEU A 95 -16.28 22.86 -2.19
N TYR A 96 -16.85 22.94 -0.99
CA TYR A 96 -18.22 22.47 -0.73
C TYR A 96 -18.93 23.33 0.31
N PRO A 97 -20.28 23.44 0.23
CA PRO A 97 -21.07 24.15 1.22
C PRO A 97 -21.16 23.39 2.54
N ARG A 98 -21.06 24.10 3.66
CA ARG A 98 -21.25 23.57 5.00
C ARG A 98 -22.64 23.95 5.53
N TYR A 99 -23.28 22.99 6.18
CA TYR A 99 -24.57 23.17 6.82
C TYR A 99 -24.54 22.65 8.25
N SER A 100 -25.33 23.29 9.11
CA SER A 100 -25.67 22.78 10.43
C SER A 100 -27.15 22.39 10.48
N TYR A 101 -27.59 21.77 11.57
CA TYR A 101 -28.99 21.45 11.83
C TYR A 101 -29.37 22.04 13.19
N THR A 102 -30.51 22.72 13.25
CA THR A 102 -31.10 23.18 14.51
C THR A 102 -31.63 21.99 15.32
N ASN A 103 -31.94 22.22 16.60
CA ASN A 103 -32.56 21.21 17.45
C ASN A 103 -33.91 20.70 16.91
N GLU A 104 -34.57 21.47 16.04
CA GLU A 104 -35.80 21.13 15.36
C GLU A 104 -35.57 20.38 14.03
N GLY A 105 -34.30 20.05 13.69
CA GLY A 105 -33.93 19.35 12.46
C GLY A 105 -33.91 20.25 11.18
N LYS A 106 -34.04 21.57 11.30
CA LYS A 106 -33.96 22.49 10.17
C LYS A 106 -32.52 22.71 9.73
N ARG A 107 -32.26 22.56 8.43
CA ARG A 107 -30.95 22.78 7.81
C ARG A 107 -30.65 24.28 7.71
N VAL A 108 -29.48 24.67 8.21
CA VAL A 108 -28.99 26.07 8.17
C VAL A 108 -27.68 26.12 7.41
N PHE A 109 -27.59 27.02 6.45
CA PHE A 109 -26.34 27.22 5.70
C PHE A 109 -25.33 28.01 6.55
N GLU A 110 -24.11 27.45 6.72
CA GLU A 110 -23.05 28.00 7.54
C GLU A 110 -21.95 28.69 6.73
N GLY A 111 -21.81 28.37 5.46
CA GLY A 111 -20.77 28.88 4.58
C GLY A 111 -20.18 27.82 3.67
N TYR A 112 -18.94 28.02 3.29
CA TYR A 112 -18.18 27.12 2.43
C TYR A 112 -16.90 26.65 3.10
N VAL A 113 -16.53 25.42 2.83
CA VAL A 113 -15.24 24.84 3.22
C VAL A 113 -14.42 24.62 1.96
N ALA A 114 -13.19 25.12 1.95
CA ALA A 114 -12.20 24.83 0.95
C ALA A 114 -11.08 24.01 1.56
N THR A 115 -10.69 22.92 0.90
CA THR A 115 -9.57 22.07 1.31
C THR A 115 -8.61 21.82 0.16
N ARG A 116 -7.32 21.72 0.47
CA ARG A 116 -6.28 21.35 -0.49
C ARG A 116 -5.13 20.67 0.22
N ASP A 117 -4.71 19.53 -0.32
CA ASP A 117 -3.59 18.77 0.21
C ASP A 117 -2.28 19.18 -0.45
N ILE A 118 -1.20 19.09 0.31
CA ILE A 118 0.17 19.17 -0.17
C ILE A 118 1.02 18.13 0.52
N THR A 119 1.79 17.36 -0.28
CA THR A 119 2.63 16.27 0.20
C THR A 119 4.07 16.52 -0.22
N PHE A 120 4.99 16.36 0.72
CA PHE A 120 6.42 16.44 0.52
C PHE A 120 7.06 15.07 0.62
N LYS A 121 7.94 14.74 -0.33
CA LYS A 121 8.82 13.58 -0.32
C LYS A 121 10.22 14.03 0.06
N VAL A 122 10.67 13.72 1.26
CA VAL A 122 11.87 14.28 1.88
C VAL A 122 12.90 13.19 2.12
N ALA A 123 14.01 13.21 1.38
CA ALA A 123 15.13 12.29 1.57
C ALA A 123 16.14 12.83 2.61
N ASP A 124 16.27 14.12 2.74
CA ASP A 124 17.08 14.76 3.77
C ASP A 124 16.21 15.08 5.00
N PHE A 125 16.28 14.25 6.00
CA PHE A 125 15.43 14.35 7.20
C PHE A 125 15.70 15.63 8.03
N SER A 126 16.83 16.30 7.84
CA SER A 126 17.12 17.61 8.47
C SER A 126 16.16 18.71 8.01
N LEU A 127 15.48 18.52 6.90
CA LEU A 127 14.47 19.46 6.38
C LEU A 127 13.11 19.32 7.07
N ILE A 128 12.83 18.23 7.78
CA ILE A 128 11.50 17.93 8.34
C ILE A 128 11.02 19.04 9.25
N GLU A 129 11.87 19.48 10.19
CA GLU A 129 11.55 20.55 11.13
C GLU A 129 11.25 21.87 10.40
N LYS A 130 12.11 22.24 9.44
CA LYS A 130 11.93 23.47 8.65
C LYS A 130 10.63 23.47 7.84
N LEU A 131 10.28 22.31 7.25
CA LEU A 131 9.05 22.17 6.47
C LEU A 131 7.82 22.20 7.38
N THR A 132 7.89 21.61 8.55
CA THR A 132 6.81 21.65 9.54
C THR A 132 6.59 23.08 10.06
N THR A 133 7.67 23.80 10.40
CA THR A 133 7.59 25.20 10.77
C THR A 133 7.01 26.06 9.66
N ALA A 134 7.43 25.83 8.40
CA ALA A 134 6.90 26.54 7.24
C ALA A 134 5.40 26.29 7.03
N ALA A 135 4.89 25.09 7.36
CA ALA A 135 3.46 24.79 7.31
C ALA A 135 2.69 25.60 8.35
N VAL A 136 3.18 25.66 9.60
CA VAL A 136 2.59 26.49 10.66
C VAL A 136 2.60 27.98 10.28
N ASP A 137 3.73 28.49 9.78
CA ASP A 137 3.86 29.88 9.33
C ASP A 137 2.94 30.22 8.14
N ALA A 138 2.64 29.24 7.31
CA ALA A 138 1.64 29.38 6.25
C ALA A 138 0.19 29.39 6.77
N GLY A 139 0.00 29.09 8.05
CA GLY A 139 -1.33 28.99 8.70
C GLY A 139 -2.01 27.64 8.45
N ILE A 140 -1.25 26.62 8.11
CA ILE A 140 -1.75 25.23 7.96
C ILE A 140 -1.66 24.56 9.33
N THR A 141 -2.78 24.11 9.85
CA THR A 141 -2.90 23.54 11.20
C THR A 141 -3.21 22.04 11.20
N GLU A 142 -3.54 21.47 10.05
CA GLU A 142 -3.87 20.04 9.93
C GLU A 142 -2.71 19.29 9.28
N ILE A 143 -2.09 18.37 10.04
CA ILE A 143 -1.12 17.39 9.54
C ILE A 143 -1.90 16.12 9.25
N ASN A 144 -2.01 15.76 7.98
CA ASN A 144 -2.75 14.58 7.54
C ASN A 144 -1.93 13.29 7.67
N GLY A 145 -0.60 13.38 7.63
CA GLY A 145 0.26 12.23 7.78
C GLY A 145 1.72 12.59 7.81
N PHE A 146 2.45 11.79 8.59
CA PHE A 146 3.89 11.76 8.61
C PHE A 146 4.33 10.29 8.66
N GLU A 147 5.05 9.85 7.65
CA GLU A 147 5.52 8.47 7.60
C GLU A 147 6.95 8.39 7.07
N TYR A 148 7.71 7.46 7.62
CA TYR A 148 8.97 7.03 7.05
C TYR A 148 8.76 5.82 6.14
N THR A 149 9.42 5.81 4.99
CA THR A 149 9.30 4.74 3.99
C THR A 149 10.64 4.54 3.25
N ILE A 150 10.63 3.67 2.27
CA ILE A 150 11.77 3.38 1.39
C ILE A 150 11.46 3.91 -0.01
N LYS A 151 12.41 4.61 -0.62
CA LYS A 151 12.24 5.17 -1.96
C LYS A 151 12.17 4.10 -3.06
N ASP A 152 13.01 3.06 -2.97
CA ASP A 152 13.02 1.93 -3.90
C ASP A 152 12.91 0.61 -3.13
N THR A 153 11.71 0.04 -3.15
CA THR A 153 11.37 -1.17 -2.41
C THR A 153 11.64 -2.46 -3.18
N LYS A 154 11.94 -2.40 -4.49
CA LYS A 154 11.97 -3.57 -5.39
C LYS A 154 12.85 -4.72 -4.88
N LYS A 155 14.10 -4.42 -4.51
CA LYS A 155 15.02 -5.46 -4.01
C LYS A 155 14.54 -6.08 -2.70
N LEU A 156 13.99 -5.27 -1.80
CA LEU A 156 13.46 -5.71 -0.52
C LEU A 156 12.18 -6.54 -0.69
N GLU A 157 11.34 -6.16 -1.65
CA GLU A 157 10.16 -6.92 -2.05
C GLU A 157 10.55 -8.29 -2.63
N GLU A 158 11.54 -8.34 -3.51
CA GLU A 158 12.08 -9.59 -4.06
C GLU A 158 12.63 -10.49 -2.95
N GLU A 159 13.34 -9.92 -1.98
CA GLU A 159 13.86 -10.68 -0.83
C GLU A 159 12.73 -11.19 0.06
N ALA A 160 11.72 -10.38 0.37
CA ALA A 160 10.54 -10.78 1.13
C ALA A 160 9.77 -11.89 0.40
N ASN A 161 9.58 -11.76 -0.91
CA ASN A 161 8.96 -12.77 -1.76
C ASN A 161 9.72 -14.10 -1.68
N GLN A 162 11.06 -14.07 -1.79
CA GLN A 162 11.88 -15.27 -1.72
C GLN A 162 11.82 -15.94 -0.33
N LYS A 163 11.78 -15.14 0.74
CA LYS A 163 11.59 -15.66 2.11
C LYS A 163 10.22 -16.34 2.25
N ALA A 164 9.14 -15.74 1.73
CA ALA A 164 7.80 -16.31 1.76
C ALA A 164 7.71 -17.65 1.00
N ILE A 165 8.32 -17.72 -0.18
CA ILE A 165 8.39 -18.95 -0.98
C ILE A 165 9.16 -20.05 -0.23
N ASN A 166 10.28 -19.71 0.38
CA ASN A 166 11.09 -20.66 1.13
C ASN A 166 10.38 -21.18 2.38
N ASP A 167 9.67 -20.30 3.09
CA ASP A 167 8.84 -20.66 4.24
C ASP A 167 7.71 -21.63 3.85
N ALA A 168 6.99 -21.37 2.74
CA ALA A 168 5.97 -22.28 2.22
C ALA A 168 6.54 -23.65 1.86
N LYS A 169 7.68 -23.71 1.15
CA LYS A 169 8.36 -24.95 0.81
C LYS A 169 8.79 -25.74 2.05
N ASN A 170 9.34 -25.05 3.05
CA ASN A 170 9.76 -25.67 4.30
C ASN A 170 8.57 -26.25 5.06
N LYS A 171 7.47 -25.50 5.20
CA LYS A 171 6.24 -25.98 5.84
C LYS A 171 5.65 -27.19 5.13
N ALA A 172 5.58 -27.16 3.80
CA ALA A 172 5.11 -28.30 3.02
C ALA A 172 6.01 -29.54 3.22
N SER A 173 7.33 -29.36 3.24
CA SER A 173 8.29 -30.44 3.49
C SER A 173 8.17 -31.04 4.90
N VAL A 174 7.97 -30.21 5.92
CA VAL A 174 7.75 -30.65 7.30
C VAL A 174 6.47 -31.48 7.39
N LEU A 175 5.37 -31.02 6.80
CA LEU A 175 4.11 -31.75 6.77
C LEU A 175 4.26 -33.10 6.05
N ALA A 176 4.88 -33.09 4.85
CA ALA A 176 5.07 -34.30 4.10
C ALA A 176 5.87 -35.37 4.88
N LYS A 177 6.97 -34.96 5.52
CA LYS A 177 7.78 -35.84 6.35
C LYS A 177 7.02 -36.33 7.58
N GLY A 178 6.27 -35.46 8.26
CA GLY A 178 5.53 -35.81 9.47
C GLY A 178 4.42 -36.82 9.24
N PHE A 179 3.77 -36.76 8.06
CA PHE A 179 2.70 -37.67 7.65
C PHE A 179 3.18 -38.85 6.78
N GLY A 180 4.49 -38.97 6.52
CA GLY A 180 5.05 -40.08 5.76
C GLY A 180 4.72 -40.05 4.27
N VAL A 181 4.30 -38.91 3.73
CA VAL A 181 3.95 -38.75 2.30
C VAL A 181 5.05 -37.99 1.56
N LYS A 182 5.03 -38.05 0.22
CA LYS A 182 5.98 -37.34 -0.65
C LYS A 182 5.28 -36.26 -1.46
N ILE A 183 5.91 -35.10 -1.56
CA ILE A 183 5.45 -34.03 -2.48
C ILE A 183 5.69 -34.48 -3.91
N LYS A 184 4.64 -34.45 -4.77
CA LYS A 184 4.70 -34.81 -6.18
C LYS A 184 4.97 -33.59 -7.06
N LYS A 185 4.12 -32.56 -6.98
CA LYS A 185 4.19 -31.31 -7.76
C LYS A 185 3.43 -30.18 -7.10
N ALA A 186 3.74 -28.94 -7.49
CA ALA A 186 2.92 -27.79 -7.15
C ALA A 186 1.63 -27.77 -7.98
N CYS A 187 0.51 -27.49 -7.36
CA CYS A 187 -0.83 -27.41 -7.95
C CYS A 187 -1.33 -25.98 -8.06
N SER A 188 -1.20 -25.19 -7.00
CA SER A 188 -1.59 -23.80 -6.97
C SER A 188 -0.53 -22.99 -6.25
N LEU A 189 -0.08 -21.92 -6.88
CA LEU A 189 0.90 -21.00 -6.34
C LEU A 189 0.40 -19.58 -6.58
N LYS A 190 0.25 -18.80 -5.53
CA LYS A 190 -0.15 -17.38 -5.63
C LYS A 190 0.39 -16.57 -4.47
N PHE A 191 0.78 -15.35 -4.73
CA PHE A 191 0.94 -14.36 -3.67
C PHE A 191 -0.46 -13.94 -3.20
N THR A 192 -0.69 -13.99 -1.89
CA THR A 192 -1.96 -13.58 -1.26
C THR A 192 -1.90 -12.15 -0.79
N ASN A 193 -0.72 -11.71 -0.41
CA ASN A 193 -0.42 -10.33 -0.03
C ASN A 193 1.02 -10.06 -0.47
N SER A 194 1.19 -9.36 -1.58
CA SER A 194 2.51 -8.95 -2.06
C SER A 194 2.65 -7.45 -1.85
N ASN A 195 3.84 -7.05 -1.37
CA ASN A 195 4.26 -5.65 -1.31
C ASN A 195 3.53 -4.80 -0.26
N ASN A 196 3.24 -5.37 0.92
CA ASN A 196 2.86 -4.57 2.07
C ASN A 196 4.11 -3.91 2.65
N VAL A 197 4.37 -2.68 2.20
CA VAL A 197 5.23 -1.75 2.93
C VAL A 197 4.40 -1.28 4.11
N SER A 198 4.78 -1.69 5.32
CA SER A 198 4.19 -1.14 6.53
C SER A 198 4.99 0.11 6.92
N PRO A 199 4.55 1.32 6.51
CA PRO A 199 5.24 2.54 6.87
C PRO A 199 5.16 2.72 8.38
N TYR A 200 6.24 3.18 8.98
CA TYR A 200 6.20 3.60 10.36
C TYR A 200 5.38 4.88 10.49
N ARG A 201 4.16 4.77 11.03
CA ARG A 201 3.27 5.92 11.28
C ARG A 201 3.47 6.42 12.71
N LEU A 202 3.89 7.68 12.84
CA LEU A 202 4.10 8.33 14.13
C LEU A 202 2.80 8.53 14.94
N GLN A 203 1.62 8.40 14.33
CA GLN A 203 0.32 8.71 14.97
C GLN A 203 0.04 7.96 16.28
N ALA A 204 0.58 6.76 16.45
CA ALA A 204 0.32 5.98 17.67
C ALA A 204 1.16 6.43 18.88
N ARG A 205 2.27 7.16 18.68
CA ARG A 205 3.15 7.62 19.76
C ARG A 205 2.84 9.02 20.25
N MET A 206 2.32 9.91 19.39
CA MET A 206 1.97 11.28 19.80
C MET A 206 0.92 11.31 20.93
N ALA A 207 -0.02 10.37 20.94
CA ALA A 207 -1.00 10.24 22.03
C ALA A 207 -0.36 9.79 23.37
N LYS A 208 0.73 9.02 23.35
CA LYS A 208 1.48 8.61 24.56
C LYS A 208 2.46 9.67 25.05
N VAL A 209 3.03 10.44 24.14
CA VAL A 209 3.96 11.53 24.50
C VAL A 209 3.21 12.70 25.12
N ALA A 210 2.00 13.02 24.66
CA ALA A 210 1.18 14.07 25.26
C ALA A 210 0.78 13.77 26.73
N THR A 211 0.64 12.49 27.11
CA THR A 211 0.37 12.09 28.50
C THR A 211 1.63 12.02 29.36
N LEU A 212 2.81 11.86 28.80
CA LEU A 212 4.08 11.83 29.53
C LEU A 212 4.76 13.21 29.61
N ALA A 213 4.50 14.12 28.66
CA ALA A 213 5.05 15.48 28.65
C ALA A 213 4.49 16.38 29.77
N VAL A 214 3.37 15.99 30.40
CA VAL A 214 2.85 16.68 31.58
C VAL A 214 3.63 16.33 32.88
N ALA A 215 4.42 15.24 32.83
CA ALA A 215 5.12 14.73 34.01
C ALA A 215 6.61 15.10 34.10
N ASN A 216 7.28 15.49 33.01
CA ASN A 216 8.70 15.82 33.01
C ASN A 216 9.01 16.96 32.02
N ALA A 217 8.74 18.19 32.42
CA ALA A 217 9.17 19.39 31.72
C ALA A 217 10.54 19.86 32.23
N GLU A 218 11.59 19.05 32.01
CA GLU A 218 12.97 19.55 32.13
C GLU A 218 13.86 18.75 31.16
N ASN A 219 14.41 19.51 30.18
CA ASN A 219 15.57 19.16 29.33
C ASN A 219 15.56 17.90 28.49
N ASP A 220 15.12 17.98 27.22
CA ASP A 220 16.01 17.63 26.11
C ASP A 220 15.44 18.15 24.78
N SER A 221 16.01 19.26 24.28
CA SER A 221 15.64 19.88 23.00
C SER A 221 16.36 19.24 21.80
N ASN A 222 16.82 18.00 21.93
CA ASN A 222 17.47 17.27 20.86
C ASN A 222 16.64 16.03 20.51
N THR A 223 15.40 16.25 20.02
CA THR A 223 14.64 15.18 19.36
C THR A 223 15.28 14.91 18.00
N GLU A 224 16.33 14.11 18.02
CA GLU A 224 16.87 13.53 16.79
C GLU A 224 15.77 12.65 16.17
N TYR A 225 15.28 13.05 14.99
CA TYR A 225 14.33 12.26 14.21
C TYR A 225 15.03 10.99 13.72
N SER A 226 15.15 10.00 14.61
CA SER A 226 15.71 8.69 14.29
C SER A 226 14.57 7.74 13.89
N PRO A 227 14.44 7.40 12.60
CA PRO A 227 13.36 6.55 12.15
C PRO A 227 13.57 5.10 12.60
N GLU A 228 12.51 4.46 13.11
CA GLU A 228 12.50 3.02 13.27
C GLU A 228 12.49 2.32 11.91
N LYS A 229 12.91 1.06 11.88
CA LYS A 229 12.94 0.27 10.64
C LYS A 229 11.55 0.11 10.05
N VAL A 230 11.48 0.19 8.73
CA VAL A 230 10.30 -0.11 7.93
C VAL A 230 10.30 -1.60 7.63
N THR A 231 9.14 -2.24 7.73
CA THR A 231 8.95 -3.64 7.43
C THR A 231 8.29 -3.81 6.08
N ILE A 232 8.87 -4.68 5.24
CA ILE A 232 8.30 -5.11 3.97
C ILE A 232 7.98 -6.58 4.10
N SER A 233 6.73 -6.98 3.86
CA SER A 233 6.27 -8.35 3.99
C SER A 233 5.63 -8.87 2.72
N SER A 234 5.69 -10.18 2.54
CA SER A 234 5.04 -10.91 1.47
C SER A 234 4.45 -12.20 2.01
N ASP A 235 3.28 -12.55 1.51
CA ASP A 235 2.59 -13.80 1.84
C ASP A 235 2.31 -14.60 0.56
N VAL A 236 2.59 -15.90 0.59
CA VAL A 236 2.34 -16.82 -0.51
C VAL A 236 1.46 -17.98 -0.05
N TYR A 237 0.43 -18.29 -0.84
CA TYR A 237 -0.29 -19.54 -0.73
C TYR A 237 0.30 -20.55 -1.71
N ALA A 238 0.54 -21.77 -1.25
CA ALA A 238 1.02 -22.87 -2.05
C ALA A 238 0.26 -24.16 -1.75
N SER A 239 -0.15 -24.85 -2.81
CA SER A 239 -0.79 -26.17 -2.75
C SER A 239 0.04 -27.18 -3.54
N PHE A 240 0.30 -28.34 -2.95
CA PHE A 240 1.14 -29.39 -3.50
C PHE A 240 0.39 -30.73 -3.50
N ALA A 241 0.38 -31.40 -4.65
CA ALA A 241 -0.08 -32.79 -4.72
C ALA A 241 0.91 -33.72 -4.01
N ILE A 242 0.36 -34.72 -3.31
CA ILE A 242 1.15 -35.73 -2.61
C ILE A 242 0.97 -37.11 -3.22
N LYS A 243 1.90 -37.99 -2.91
CA LYS A 243 1.83 -39.42 -3.15
C LYS A 243 2.35 -40.16 -1.93
N ASP A 244 1.88 -41.35 -1.74
CA ASP A 244 2.36 -42.32 -0.77
C ASP A 244 3.80 -42.77 -1.06
#